data_3cbff0a069d67bc7abb7e3af3bb050f3
#
_entry.id   3cbff0a069d67bc7abb7e3af3bb050f3
#
_cell.length_a   1.000
_cell.length_b   1.000
_cell.length_c   1.000
_cell.angle_alpha   90.00
_cell.angle_beta   90.00
_cell.angle_gamma   90.00
#
_symmetry.space_group_name_H-M   'P 1'
#
loop_
_entity.id
_entity.type
_entity.pdbx_description
1 polymer ?
#
loop_
_entity_poly.entity_id
_entity_poly.type
_entity_poly.pdbx_seq_one_letter_code
_entity_poly.pdbx_strand_id
1 'polypeptide(L)'
;MKYSIVVNTCDSYSDCWEPFFKLFSVFWKDCKGKIFLNTEYKDYSFPGLDITPTKVCEKRNFPKDKRMPWSLCLKDAITQTNSDIVLYMQEDYFLKAPVQNQLVEDFVQFMEEHPEVK
;
A
#
# COMPACT_ATOMS: atom_id res chain seq x y z
N MET A 1 16.15 -0.85 7.60
CA MET A 1 14.82 -0.72 8.20
C MET A 1 13.80 -1.21 7.20
N LYS A 2 13.02 -2.22 7.58
CA LYS A 2 12.09 -2.86 6.64
C LYS A 2 10.65 -2.56 7.02
N TYR A 3 10.00 -1.76 6.25
CA TYR A 3 8.56 -1.59 6.32
C TYR A 3 8.00 -1.54 4.89
N SER A 4 6.73 -1.86 4.76
CA SER A 4 6.03 -1.76 3.49
C SER A 4 4.83 -0.85 3.65
N ILE A 5 4.40 -0.26 2.54
CA ILE A 5 3.20 0.55 2.48
C ILE A 5 2.16 -0.24 1.70
N VAL A 6 0.98 -0.43 2.28
CA VAL A 6 -0.15 -1.01 1.59
C VAL A 6 -1.17 0.10 1.33
N VAL A 7 -1.40 0.40 0.06
CA VAL A 7 -2.45 1.32 -0.34
C VAL A 7 -3.69 0.47 -0.62
N ASN A 8 -4.65 0.49 0.30
CA ASN A 8 -5.85 -0.32 0.18
C ASN A 8 -6.85 0.35 -0.76
N THR A 9 -7.29 -0.39 -1.76
CA THR A 9 -8.19 0.10 -2.80
C THR A 9 -8.93 -1.08 -3.42
N CYS A 10 -9.66 -0.84 -4.48
CA CYS A 10 -10.21 -1.87 -5.34
C CYS A 10 -10.22 -1.35 -6.77
N ASP A 11 -10.41 -2.26 -7.74
CA ASP A 11 -10.29 -1.90 -9.15
C ASP A 11 -11.30 -0.84 -9.59
N SER A 12 -12.48 -0.80 -8.94
CA SER A 12 -13.51 0.19 -9.28
C SER A 12 -13.11 1.64 -8.96
N TYR A 13 -12.11 1.83 -8.11
CA TYR A 13 -11.59 3.15 -7.75
C TYR A 13 -10.27 3.47 -8.44
N SER A 14 -9.97 2.80 -9.54
CA SER A 14 -8.70 2.99 -10.25
C SER A 14 -8.48 4.42 -10.74
N ASP A 15 -9.54 5.20 -10.91
CA ASP A 15 -9.44 6.62 -11.28
C ASP A 15 -8.78 7.48 -10.20
N CYS A 16 -8.75 7.01 -8.94
CA CYS A 16 -8.08 7.70 -7.84
C CYS A 16 -6.58 7.43 -7.79
N TRP A 17 -6.09 6.39 -8.46
CA TRP A 17 -4.69 5.97 -8.31
C TRP A 17 -3.70 6.99 -8.87
N GLU A 18 -3.96 7.54 -10.06
CA GLU A 18 -3.08 8.52 -10.68
C GLU A 18 -2.93 9.78 -9.81
N PRO A 19 -4.01 10.45 -9.37
CA PRO A 19 -3.84 11.60 -8.49
C PRO A 19 -3.23 11.25 -7.14
N PHE A 20 -3.55 10.08 -6.58
CA PHE A 20 -2.96 9.65 -5.32
C PHE A 20 -1.44 9.53 -5.43
N PHE A 21 -0.95 8.82 -6.44
CA PHE A 21 0.51 8.62 -6.58
C PHE A 21 1.22 9.85 -7.11
N LYS A 22 0.52 10.73 -7.83
CA LYS A 22 1.08 12.03 -8.19
C LYS A 22 1.44 12.83 -6.95
N LEU A 23 0.52 12.93 -6.01
CA LEU A 23 0.76 13.64 -4.75
C LEU A 23 1.78 12.89 -3.86
N PHE A 24 1.73 11.57 -3.85
CA PHE A 24 2.72 10.76 -3.15
C PHE A 24 4.12 11.07 -3.66
N SER A 25 4.32 11.11 -4.97
CA SER A 25 5.62 11.37 -5.57
C SER A 25 6.14 12.79 -5.28
N VAL A 26 5.24 13.74 -5.10
CA VAL A 26 5.60 15.12 -4.78
C VAL A 26 5.93 15.30 -3.30
N PHE A 27 5.09 14.72 -2.42
CA PHE A 27 5.17 14.98 -0.98
C PHE A 27 5.96 13.96 -0.20
N TRP A 28 6.28 12.82 -0.79
CA TRP A 28 7.08 11.78 -0.10
C TRP A 28 8.17 11.24 -1.02
N LYS A 29 9.06 12.11 -1.43
CA LYS A 29 10.15 11.78 -2.39
C LYS A 29 11.16 10.79 -1.84
N ASP A 30 11.37 10.79 -0.53
CA ASP A 30 12.40 10.00 0.13
C ASP A 30 11.82 8.77 0.85
N CYS A 31 10.65 8.33 0.45
CA CYS A 31 10.04 7.12 0.98
C CYS A 31 10.93 5.91 0.70
N LYS A 32 11.24 5.15 1.74
CA LYS A 32 12.06 3.94 1.65
C LYS A 32 11.25 2.66 1.76
N GLY A 33 9.96 2.78 2.05
CA GLY A 33 9.07 1.62 2.11
C GLY A 33 8.71 1.14 0.72
N LYS A 34 8.60 -0.18 0.56
CA LYS A 34 8.10 -0.75 -0.66
C LYS A 34 6.59 -0.55 -0.73
N ILE A 35 6.08 -0.14 -1.89
CA ILE A 35 4.67 0.22 -2.07
C ILE A 35 3.93 -0.95 -2.69
N PHE A 36 2.86 -1.39 -2.04
CA PHE A 36 1.94 -2.41 -2.57
C PHE A 36 0.58 -1.74 -2.78
N LEU A 37 0.11 -1.75 -4.02
CA LEU A 37 -1.23 -1.28 -4.35
C LEU A 37 -2.17 -2.47 -4.35
N ASN A 38 -3.17 -2.46 -3.48
CA ASN A 38 -4.05 -3.62 -3.29
C ASN A 38 -5.12 -3.66 -4.37
N THR A 39 -4.77 -4.27 -5.51
CA THR A 39 -5.69 -4.43 -6.65
C THR A 39 -6.32 -5.82 -6.65
N GLU A 40 -7.44 -5.96 -7.36
CA GLU A 40 -8.12 -7.25 -7.56
C GLU A 40 -7.56 -7.99 -8.78
N TYR A 41 -7.64 -7.36 -9.96
CA TYR A 41 -7.14 -7.91 -11.22
C TYR A 41 -6.25 -6.94 -11.97
N LYS A 42 -6.42 -5.62 -11.75
CA LYS A 42 -5.74 -4.60 -12.53
C LYS A 42 -4.26 -4.48 -12.21
N ASP A 43 -3.50 -4.19 -13.23
CA ASP A 43 -2.10 -3.80 -13.10
C ASP A 43 -1.99 -2.28 -12.98
N TYR A 44 -0.89 -1.81 -12.43
CA TYR A 44 -0.64 -0.37 -12.34
C TYR A 44 0.84 -0.10 -12.12
N SER A 45 1.32 0.98 -12.73
CA SER A 45 2.65 1.49 -12.49
C SER A 45 2.62 3.02 -12.52
N PHE A 46 3.59 3.65 -11.88
CA PHE A 46 3.74 5.10 -11.88
C PHE A 46 5.22 5.43 -12.05
N PRO A 47 5.59 6.32 -12.99
CA PRO A 47 7.00 6.66 -13.23
C PRO A 47 7.69 7.18 -11.95
N GLY A 48 8.86 6.63 -11.65
CA GLY A 48 9.64 7.05 -10.48
C GLY A 48 9.27 6.36 -9.18
N LEU A 49 8.21 5.56 -9.14
CA LEU A 49 7.81 4.79 -7.97
C LEU A 49 7.86 3.30 -8.26
N ASP A 50 8.29 2.53 -7.26
CA ASP A 50 8.29 1.07 -7.33
C ASP A 50 7.02 0.55 -6.68
N ILE A 51 5.98 0.36 -7.48
CA ILE A 51 4.67 -0.07 -7.02
C ILE A 51 4.44 -1.51 -7.46
N THR A 52 4.08 -2.37 -6.51
CA THR A 52 3.68 -3.74 -6.78
C THR A 52 2.16 -3.86 -6.64
N PRO A 53 1.41 -4.05 -7.73
CA PRO A 53 -0.02 -4.36 -7.62
C PRO A 53 -0.17 -5.78 -7.07
N THR A 54 -1.07 -5.94 -6.11
CA THR A 54 -1.21 -7.23 -5.41
C THR A 54 -2.00 -8.26 -6.20
N LYS A 55 -2.97 -7.82 -7.00
CA LYS A 55 -3.81 -8.69 -7.85
C LYS A 55 -4.38 -9.88 -7.08
N VAL A 56 -4.94 -9.62 -5.90
CA VAL A 56 -5.33 -10.67 -4.96
C VAL A 56 -6.40 -11.61 -5.52
N CYS A 57 -7.34 -11.08 -6.27
CA CYS A 57 -8.39 -11.92 -6.88
C CYS A 57 -7.83 -12.75 -8.03
N GLU A 58 -6.95 -12.20 -8.84
CA GLU A 58 -6.29 -12.94 -9.91
C GLU A 58 -5.46 -14.09 -9.35
N LYS A 59 -4.68 -13.84 -8.31
CA LYS A 59 -3.80 -14.84 -7.70
C LYS A 59 -4.58 -15.96 -7.01
N ARG A 60 -5.77 -15.67 -6.50
CA ARG A 60 -6.66 -16.68 -5.92
C ARG A 60 -7.53 -17.38 -6.95
N ASN A 61 -7.49 -16.96 -8.21
CA ASN A 61 -8.41 -17.46 -9.21
C ASN A 61 -9.87 -17.22 -8.81
N PHE A 62 -10.13 -16.10 -8.18
CA PHE A 62 -11.44 -15.79 -7.63
C PHE A 62 -12.42 -15.51 -8.77
N PRO A 63 -13.67 -16.02 -8.71
CA PRO A 63 -14.64 -15.80 -9.80
C PRO A 63 -14.95 -14.33 -10.00
N LYS A 64 -14.91 -13.86 -11.26
CA LYS A 64 -15.13 -12.44 -11.59
C LYS A 64 -16.58 -11.99 -11.38
N ASP A 65 -17.51 -12.91 -11.32
CA ASP A 65 -18.93 -12.63 -11.06
C ASP A 65 -19.25 -12.51 -9.58
N LYS A 66 -18.26 -12.71 -8.70
CA LYS A 66 -18.41 -12.61 -7.26
C LYS A 66 -17.43 -11.58 -6.71
N ARG A 67 -17.77 -11.01 -5.56
CA ARG A 67 -16.93 -10.05 -4.88
C ARG A 67 -16.15 -10.73 -3.76
N MET A 68 -14.83 -10.63 -3.80
CA MET A 68 -13.98 -11.14 -2.74
C MET A 68 -14.16 -10.26 -1.50
N PRO A 69 -14.32 -10.86 -0.30
CA PRO A 69 -14.47 -10.06 0.92
C PRO A 69 -13.30 -9.10 1.14
N TRP A 70 -13.61 -7.89 1.57
CA TRP A 70 -12.63 -6.84 1.81
C TRP A 70 -11.52 -7.28 2.76
N SER A 71 -11.89 -7.95 3.85
CA SER A 71 -10.92 -8.41 4.85
C SER A 71 -9.96 -9.45 4.28
N LEU A 72 -10.44 -10.31 3.39
CA LEU A 72 -9.59 -11.31 2.75
C LEU A 72 -8.62 -10.65 1.76
N CYS A 73 -9.08 -9.66 1.01
CA CYS A 73 -8.22 -8.89 0.10
C CYS A 73 -7.09 -8.22 0.88
N LEU A 74 -7.40 -7.58 1.99
CA LEU A 74 -6.41 -6.90 2.82
C LEU A 74 -5.42 -7.89 3.43
N LYS A 75 -5.92 -9.03 3.94
CA LYS A 75 -5.07 -10.08 4.49
C LYS A 75 -4.08 -10.60 3.45
N ASP A 76 -4.55 -10.85 2.24
CA ASP A 76 -3.68 -11.33 1.16
C ASP A 76 -2.63 -10.29 0.78
N ALA A 77 -3.02 -9.00 0.73
CA ALA A 77 -2.09 -7.92 0.42
C ALA A 77 -0.99 -7.83 1.49
N ILE A 78 -1.36 -7.87 2.74
CA ILE A 78 -0.39 -7.81 3.85
C ILE A 78 0.55 -9.01 3.80
N THR A 79 0.02 -10.20 3.52
CA THR A 79 0.83 -11.41 3.39
C THR A 79 1.85 -11.27 2.27
N GLN A 80 1.48 -10.67 1.14
CA GLN A 80 2.40 -10.46 0.02
C GLN A 80 3.56 -9.54 0.37
N THR A 81 3.39 -8.61 1.31
CA THR A 81 4.47 -7.70 1.68
C THR A 81 5.66 -8.41 2.31
N ASN A 82 5.39 -9.52 2.99
CA ASN A 82 6.39 -10.26 3.77
C ASN A 82 7.17 -9.33 4.71
N SER A 83 6.50 -8.32 5.24
CA SER A 83 7.07 -7.32 6.13
C SER A 83 6.45 -7.42 7.52
N ASP A 84 7.25 -7.20 8.55
CA ASP A 84 6.77 -7.20 9.92
C ASP A 84 5.99 -5.93 10.25
N ILE A 85 6.29 -4.84 9.55
CA ILE A 85 5.68 -3.54 9.78
C ILE A 85 5.07 -3.05 8.47
N VAL A 86 3.79 -2.68 8.53
CA VAL A 86 3.05 -2.20 7.37
C VAL A 86 2.41 -0.87 7.70
N LEU A 87 2.61 0.11 6.83
CA LEU A 87 1.92 1.38 6.88
C LEU A 87 0.69 1.29 5.97
N TYR A 88 -0.49 1.47 6.57
CA TYR A 88 -1.75 1.39 5.84
C TYR A 88 -2.16 2.76 5.33
N MET A 89 -2.50 2.83 4.04
CA MET A 89 -3.05 4.03 3.40
C MET A 89 -4.27 3.66 2.56
N GLN A 90 -5.09 4.64 2.24
CA GLN A 90 -6.24 4.47 1.34
C GLN A 90 -6.15 5.47 0.19
N GLU A 91 -6.61 5.07 -1.00
CA GLU A 91 -6.48 5.82 -2.23
C GLU A 91 -7.25 7.14 -2.26
N ASP A 92 -8.25 7.28 -1.41
CA ASP A 92 -9.07 8.48 -1.34
C ASP A 92 -8.58 9.49 -0.28
N TYR A 93 -7.51 9.17 0.44
CA TYR A 93 -6.86 10.08 1.39
C TYR A 93 -5.55 10.58 0.78
N PHE A 94 -5.64 11.69 0.07
CA PHE A 94 -4.50 12.26 -0.64
C PHE A 94 -3.56 13.00 0.30
N LEU A 95 -2.25 12.82 0.08
CA LEU A 95 -1.26 13.65 0.75
C LEU A 95 -1.41 15.10 0.30
N LYS A 96 -1.37 16.03 1.25
CA LYS A 96 -1.51 17.46 0.96
C LYS A 96 -0.38 18.31 1.53
N ALA A 97 0.64 17.67 2.10
CA ALA A 97 1.82 18.36 2.65
C ALA A 97 2.98 17.37 2.65
N PRO A 98 4.23 17.86 2.65
CA PRO A 98 5.39 16.98 2.69
C PRO A 98 5.36 16.05 3.89
N VAL A 99 5.68 14.76 3.63
CA VAL A 99 5.80 13.75 4.68
C VAL A 99 7.16 13.91 5.35
N GLN A 100 7.15 13.91 6.68
CA GLN A 100 8.38 13.91 7.47
C GLN A 100 8.91 12.48 7.55
N ASN A 101 9.74 12.11 6.58
CA ASN A 101 10.20 10.74 6.45
C ASN A 101 10.98 10.27 7.69
N GLN A 102 11.73 11.17 8.33
CA GLN A 102 12.46 10.82 9.56
C GLN A 102 11.48 10.41 10.67
N LEU A 103 10.36 11.08 10.78
CA LEU A 103 9.34 10.73 11.77
C LEU A 103 8.74 9.34 11.49
N VAL A 104 8.50 9.02 10.23
CA VAL A 104 8.03 7.68 9.84
C VAL A 104 9.06 6.62 10.23
N GLU A 105 10.32 6.85 9.91
CA GLU A 105 11.40 5.92 10.27
C GLU A 105 11.53 5.76 11.79
N ASP A 106 11.35 6.84 12.54
CA ASP A 106 11.39 6.79 14.01
C ASP A 106 10.26 5.92 14.57
N PHE A 107 9.06 6.03 14.01
CA PHE A 107 7.94 5.16 14.40
C PHE A 107 8.20 3.69 14.06
N VAL A 108 8.75 3.42 12.88
CA VAL A 108 9.08 2.05 12.47
C VAL A 108 10.12 1.46 13.43
N GLN A 109 11.16 2.21 13.75
CA GLN A 109 12.18 1.77 14.68
C GLN A 109 11.60 1.52 16.07
N PHE A 110 10.73 2.39 16.55
CA PHE A 110 10.06 2.20 17.82
C PHE A 110 9.27 0.89 17.86
N MET A 111 8.55 0.58 16.79
CA MET A 111 7.78 -0.66 16.71
C MET A 111 8.68 -1.89 16.65
N GLU A 112 9.82 -1.80 15.99
CA GLU A 112 10.80 -2.89 15.98
C GLU A 112 11.36 -3.18 17.38
N GLU A 113 11.59 -2.13 18.15
CA GLU A 113 12.11 -2.22 19.52
C GLU A 113 11.05 -2.62 20.55
N HIS A 114 9.77 -2.48 20.21
CA HIS A 114 8.65 -2.73 21.11
C HIS A 114 7.64 -3.65 20.44
N PRO A 115 7.97 -4.94 20.28
CA PRO A 115 7.08 -5.87 19.57
C PRO A 115 5.73 -6.08 20.25
N GLU A 116 5.58 -5.68 21.51
CA GLU A 116 4.29 -5.71 22.23
C GLU A 116 3.30 -4.66 21.73
N VAL A 117 3.78 -3.63 21.02
CA VAL A 117 2.94 -2.60 20.42
C VAL A 117 2.43 -3.11 19.07
N LYS A 118 1.11 -3.05 18.87
CA LYS A 118 0.48 -3.55 17.65
C LYS A 118 -0.22 -2.45 16.87
#